data_72f9efb4e82abc8e06ef41c0fc7e17f6
#
_entry.id   72f9efb4e82abc8e06ef41c0fc7e17f6
#
_cell.length_a   1.000
_cell.length_b   1.000
_cell.length_c   1.000
_cell.angle_alpha   90.00
_cell.angle_beta   90.00
_cell.angle_gamma   90.00
#
_symmetry.space_group_name_H-M   'P 1'
#
loop_
_entity.id
_entity.type
_entity.pdbx_description
1 polymer ?
#
loop_
_entity_poly.entity_id
_entity_poly.type
_entity_poly.pdbx_seq_one_letter_code
_entity_poly.pdbx_strand_id
1 'polypeptide(L)'
;MKFGTGPIKDLQAGRLSPDDIDAAMSLSREAGWNQTQADWRILLDVGQGYCYRSDDGSVVATAVTLPHGERIAWISMVLVTKSFQKQGLATRLLQTCVQELTRRSICPLLDATVYGKPVYEKMGFRPLYGMQRRVCTQVPKSIPETVPLPEDHRLAPVLLSDLPEIIAFDRLLFGADRSAILSHLHARQPDYAILCRDRSRQICGFVMAREGLQALHLGPVLARSPDIAEALLRSLLEKESGPLYIDTLDGQDRFLVWIEACGFVPQRSFTRMVLGDPALFDPPDHIFAMAGPELG
;
A
#
# COMPACT_ATOMS: atom_id res chain seq x y z
N MET A 1 20.38 -20.23 -10.26
CA MET A 1 21.07 -20.54 -8.99
C MET A 1 20.12 -21.34 -8.12
N LYS A 2 20.51 -22.52 -7.64
CA LYS A 2 19.71 -23.26 -6.67
C LYS A 2 19.90 -22.59 -5.31
N PHE A 3 18.90 -21.86 -4.85
CA PHE A 3 18.87 -21.35 -3.49
C PHE A 3 18.62 -22.52 -2.54
N GLY A 4 19.36 -22.59 -1.44
CA GLY A 4 19.33 -23.71 -0.51
C GLY A 4 17.93 -23.98 0.06
N THR A 5 17.37 -25.14 -0.22
CA THR A 5 16.07 -25.62 0.27
C THR A 5 16.17 -26.46 1.55
N GLY A 6 17.35 -26.53 2.18
CA GLY A 6 17.56 -27.27 3.43
C GLY A 6 16.86 -26.61 4.63
N PRO A 7 16.52 -27.36 5.69
CA PRO A 7 15.98 -26.78 6.92
C PRO A 7 16.97 -25.75 7.50
N ILE A 8 16.42 -24.64 7.97
CA ILE A 8 17.20 -23.73 8.83
C ILE A 8 17.17 -24.36 10.21
N LYS A 9 18.35 -24.56 10.77
CA LYS A 9 18.50 -25.19 12.09
C LYS A 9 17.63 -24.44 13.10
N ASP A 10 16.79 -25.18 13.82
CA ASP A 10 15.96 -24.66 14.91
C ASP A 10 14.84 -23.66 14.49
N LEU A 11 14.37 -23.69 13.22
CA LEU A 11 13.25 -22.88 12.75
C LEU A 11 12.19 -23.71 12.00
N GLN A 12 10.92 -23.44 12.30
CA GLN A 12 9.77 -24.09 11.68
C GLN A 12 9.06 -23.13 10.74
N ALA A 13 8.89 -23.54 9.46
CA ALA A 13 8.07 -22.82 8.50
C ALA A 13 6.59 -23.09 8.78
N GLY A 14 5.76 -22.05 8.70
CA GLY A 14 4.34 -22.15 8.96
C GLY A 14 3.52 -21.07 8.26
N ARG A 15 2.22 -21.08 8.56
CA ARG A 15 1.31 -20.01 8.14
C ARG A 15 0.95 -19.13 9.33
N LEU A 16 0.71 -17.84 9.05
CA LEU A 16 0.13 -16.93 10.02
C LEU A 16 -1.38 -17.14 10.09
N SER A 17 -1.91 -17.04 11.28
CA SER A 17 -3.33 -16.99 11.60
C SER A 17 -3.68 -15.64 12.25
N PRO A 18 -4.97 -15.31 12.41
CA PRO A 18 -5.36 -14.12 13.17
C PRO A 18 -4.82 -14.08 14.61
N ASP A 19 -4.53 -15.23 15.22
CA ASP A 19 -3.95 -15.31 16.56
C ASP A 19 -2.49 -14.83 16.61
N ASP A 20 -1.83 -14.74 15.45
CA ASP A 20 -0.44 -14.29 15.32
C ASP A 20 -0.30 -12.77 15.15
N ILE A 21 -1.41 -12.02 15.12
CA ILE A 21 -1.38 -10.57 14.83
C ILE A 21 -0.48 -9.82 15.80
N ASP A 22 -0.50 -10.14 17.09
CA ASP A 22 0.36 -9.46 18.09
C ASP A 22 1.84 -9.74 17.85
N ALA A 23 2.21 -10.96 17.48
CA ALA A 23 3.57 -11.32 17.13
C ALA A 23 4.01 -10.62 15.83
N ALA A 24 3.16 -10.58 14.82
CA ALA A 24 3.39 -9.87 13.55
C ALA A 24 3.53 -8.35 13.76
N MET A 25 2.70 -7.78 14.64
CA MET A 25 2.80 -6.38 15.08
C MET A 25 4.14 -6.07 15.74
N SER A 26 4.69 -7.00 16.52
CA SER A 26 6.00 -6.82 17.15
C SER A 26 7.10 -6.67 16.11
N LEU A 27 7.07 -7.44 15.01
CA LEU A 27 7.98 -7.28 13.88
C LEU A 27 7.81 -5.95 13.16
N SER A 28 6.56 -5.48 12.96
CA SER A 28 6.29 -4.16 12.36
C SER A 28 6.84 -3.02 13.22
N ARG A 29 6.65 -3.09 14.56
CA ARG A 29 7.19 -2.11 15.51
C ARG A 29 8.72 -2.11 15.51
N GLU A 30 9.36 -3.29 15.51
CA GLU A 30 10.82 -3.43 15.44
C GLU A 30 11.39 -2.83 14.15
N ALA A 31 10.65 -2.93 13.04
CA ALA A 31 11.01 -2.35 11.75
C ALA A 31 10.69 -0.84 11.65
N GLY A 32 9.99 -0.27 12.64
CA GLY A 32 9.55 1.12 12.61
C GLY A 32 8.51 1.39 11.54
N TRP A 33 7.61 0.44 11.28
CA TRP A 33 6.58 0.57 10.26
C TRP A 33 5.28 1.13 10.85
N ASN A 34 4.39 1.64 9.97
CA ASN A 34 3.18 2.36 10.35
C ASN A 34 1.94 1.48 10.56
N GLN A 35 2.02 0.17 10.27
CA GLN A 35 0.88 -0.73 10.31
C GLN A 35 0.33 -0.93 11.71
N THR A 36 -1.00 -0.95 11.82
CA THR A 36 -1.76 -1.28 13.02
C THR A 36 -2.23 -2.74 13.01
N GLN A 37 -2.87 -3.19 14.09
CA GLN A 37 -3.52 -4.52 14.11
C GLN A 37 -4.60 -4.65 13.03
N ALA A 38 -5.32 -3.57 12.72
CA ALA A 38 -6.35 -3.59 11.68
C ALA A 38 -5.76 -3.80 10.28
N ASP A 39 -4.52 -3.29 10.02
CA ASP A 39 -3.81 -3.57 8.77
C ASP A 39 -3.41 -5.06 8.69
N TRP A 40 -2.88 -5.63 9.75
CA TRP A 40 -2.57 -7.05 9.78
C TRP A 40 -3.82 -7.92 9.64
N ARG A 41 -4.94 -7.49 10.24
CA ARG A 41 -6.21 -8.22 10.13
C ARG A 41 -6.69 -8.32 8.68
N ILE A 42 -6.81 -7.20 7.96
CA ILE A 42 -7.23 -7.25 6.55
C ILE A 42 -6.25 -8.05 5.68
N LEU A 43 -4.94 -7.96 5.93
CA LEU A 43 -3.94 -8.71 5.22
C LEU A 43 -4.10 -10.23 5.42
N LEU A 44 -4.52 -10.69 6.60
CA LEU A 44 -4.74 -12.09 6.89
C LEU A 44 -6.15 -12.57 6.54
N ASP A 45 -7.16 -11.70 6.59
CA ASP A 45 -8.55 -12.04 6.23
C ASP A 45 -8.70 -12.23 4.71
N VAL A 46 -8.02 -11.41 3.91
CA VAL A 46 -8.11 -11.43 2.44
C VAL A 46 -6.95 -12.20 1.80
N GLY A 47 -5.79 -12.14 2.43
CA GLY A 47 -4.55 -12.71 1.93
C GLY A 47 -4.13 -14.00 2.62
N GLN A 48 -2.87 -14.37 2.41
CA GLN A 48 -2.26 -15.52 3.06
C GLN A 48 -0.93 -15.12 3.70
N GLY A 49 -0.83 -15.26 5.02
CA GLY A 49 0.40 -15.05 5.77
C GLY A 49 1.28 -16.31 5.85
N TYR A 50 2.58 -16.10 5.77
CA TYR A 50 3.64 -17.12 5.95
C TYR A 50 4.61 -16.65 7.02
N CYS A 51 5.16 -17.57 7.78
CA CYS A 51 6.13 -17.25 8.85
C CYS A 51 7.20 -18.30 9.03
N TYR A 52 8.25 -17.91 9.74
CA TYR A 52 9.14 -18.81 10.45
C TYR A 52 8.95 -18.61 11.95
N ARG A 53 8.97 -19.72 12.70
CA ARG A 53 8.91 -19.75 14.16
C ARG A 53 10.18 -20.36 14.71
N SER A 54 10.66 -19.81 15.83
CA SER A 54 11.71 -20.42 16.66
C SER A 54 11.17 -21.59 17.49
N ASP A 55 12.04 -22.33 18.13
CA ASP A 55 11.68 -23.53 18.92
C ASP A 55 10.71 -23.23 20.06
N ASP A 56 10.72 -22.02 20.60
CA ASP A 56 9.77 -21.54 21.61
C ASP A 56 8.41 -21.12 21.04
N GLY A 57 8.21 -21.26 19.71
CA GLY A 57 6.98 -20.89 19.00
C GLY A 57 6.89 -19.42 18.57
N SER A 58 7.88 -18.58 18.92
CA SER A 58 7.86 -17.15 18.56
C SER A 58 7.98 -16.93 17.06
N VAL A 59 7.17 -16.03 16.49
CA VAL A 59 7.24 -15.63 15.07
C VAL A 59 8.47 -14.74 14.88
N VAL A 60 9.44 -15.19 14.09
CA VAL A 60 10.71 -14.49 13.85
C VAL A 60 10.83 -13.89 12.46
N ALA A 61 10.00 -14.32 11.53
CA ALA A 61 9.92 -13.76 10.18
C ALA A 61 8.52 -13.93 9.59
N THR A 62 8.10 -12.98 8.75
CA THR A 62 6.79 -12.98 8.09
C THR A 62 6.91 -12.62 6.61
N ALA A 63 5.90 -13.03 5.82
CA ALA A 63 5.56 -12.50 4.51
C ALA A 63 4.06 -12.72 4.27
N VAL A 64 3.43 -11.88 3.47
CA VAL A 64 2.00 -11.98 3.13
C VAL A 64 1.83 -11.91 1.62
N THR A 65 0.92 -12.72 1.07
CA THR A 65 0.39 -12.54 -0.28
C THR A 65 -1.02 -12.00 -0.20
N LEU A 66 -1.31 -10.88 -0.86
CA LEU A 66 -2.60 -10.20 -0.88
C LEU A 66 -3.15 -10.19 -2.31
N PRO A 67 -4.16 -11.02 -2.65
CA PRO A 67 -4.73 -11.04 -3.99
C PRO A 67 -5.54 -9.77 -4.30
N HIS A 68 -5.39 -9.27 -5.54
CA HIS A 68 -6.24 -8.23 -6.12
C HIS A 68 -6.99 -8.83 -7.31
N GLY A 69 -8.09 -9.49 -7.01
CA GLY A 69 -8.81 -10.35 -7.96
C GLY A 69 -8.04 -11.65 -8.26
N GLU A 70 -8.17 -12.15 -9.48
CA GLU A 70 -7.66 -13.48 -9.85
C GLU A 70 -6.30 -13.43 -10.58
N ARG A 71 -5.86 -12.26 -11.03
CA ARG A 71 -4.70 -12.14 -11.94
C ARG A 71 -3.42 -11.68 -11.27
N ILE A 72 -3.51 -10.86 -10.25
CA ILE A 72 -2.34 -10.28 -9.58
C ILE A 72 -2.47 -10.40 -8.06
N ALA A 73 -1.33 -10.44 -7.39
CA ALA A 73 -1.28 -10.38 -5.94
C ALA A 73 -0.05 -9.61 -5.47
N TRP A 74 -0.21 -8.86 -4.39
CA TRP A 74 0.90 -8.21 -3.70
C TRP A 74 1.63 -9.19 -2.79
N ILE A 75 2.97 -9.15 -2.81
CA ILE A 75 3.80 -9.75 -1.75
C ILE A 75 4.27 -8.60 -0.87
N SER A 76 3.88 -8.65 0.39
CA SER A 76 4.17 -7.60 1.35
C SER A 76 4.56 -8.17 2.73
N MET A 77 4.78 -7.30 3.72
CA MET A 77 5.08 -7.65 5.10
C MET A 77 6.24 -8.64 5.23
N VAL A 78 7.24 -8.52 4.34
CA VAL A 78 8.46 -9.34 4.38
C VAL A 78 9.36 -8.76 5.47
N LEU A 79 9.20 -9.30 6.68
CA LEU A 79 9.87 -8.85 7.90
C LEU A 79 10.68 -9.97 8.50
N VAL A 80 11.83 -9.65 9.11
CA VAL A 80 12.66 -10.56 9.86
C VAL A 80 13.17 -9.83 11.10
N THR A 81 12.95 -10.38 12.29
CA THR A 81 13.48 -9.80 13.53
C THR A 81 15.01 -9.69 13.49
N LYS A 82 15.57 -8.68 14.12
CA LYS A 82 17.01 -8.33 14.05
C LYS A 82 17.94 -9.48 14.33
N SER A 83 17.60 -10.30 15.34
CA SER A 83 18.40 -11.46 15.78
C SER A 83 18.51 -12.58 14.71
N PHE A 84 17.57 -12.63 13.75
CA PHE A 84 17.51 -13.64 12.69
C PHE A 84 17.77 -13.08 11.28
N GLN A 85 18.15 -11.80 11.18
CA GLN A 85 18.50 -11.20 9.88
C GLN A 85 19.77 -11.81 9.28
N LYS A 86 19.94 -11.63 7.95
CA LYS A 86 21.08 -12.12 7.16
C LYS A 86 21.24 -13.65 7.11
N GLN A 87 20.23 -14.40 7.53
CA GLN A 87 20.20 -15.87 7.48
C GLN A 87 19.37 -16.41 6.29
N GLY A 88 18.92 -15.52 5.38
CA GLY A 88 18.18 -15.89 4.16
C GLY A 88 16.68 -16.12 4.37
N LEU A 89 16.11 -15.84 5.57
CA LEU A 89 14.70 -16.06 5.89
C LEU A 89 13.76 -15.27 4.97
N ALA A 90 14.04 -13.98 4.76
CA ALA A 90 13.24 -13.14 3.85
C ALA A 90 13.20 -13.73 2.42
N THR A 91 14.35 -14.18 1.91
CA THR A 91 14.44 -14.78 0.56
C THR A 91 13.60 -16.07 0.48
N ARG A 92 13.66 -16.93 1.51
CA ARG A 92 12.87 -18.18 1.54
C ARG A 92 11.37 -17.93 1.61
N LEU A 93 10.94 -16.99 2.46
CA LEU A 93 9.52 -16.59 2.54
C LEU A 93 9.03 -16.02 1.20
N LEU A 94 9.83 -15.16 0.58
CA LEU A 94 9.52 -14.61 -0.74
C LEU A 94 9.41 -15.72 -1.81
N GLN A 95 10.32 -16.70 -1.80
CA GLN A 95 10.25 -17.87 -2.68
C GLN A 95 8.95 -18.66 -2.47
N THR A 96 8.55 -18.88 -1.21
CA THR A 96 7.29 -19.54 -0.87
C THR A 96 6.10 -18.77 -1.44
N CYS A 97 6.05 -17.45 -1.25
CA CYS A 97 5.01 -16.59 -1.81
C CYS A 97 4.96 -16.68 -3.35
N VAL A 98 6.10 -16.56 -4.02
CA VAL A 98 6.21 -16.64 -5.48
C VAL A 98 5.74 -18.00 -5.99
N GLN A 99 6.20 -19.10 -5.40
CA GLN A 99 5.80 -20.45 -5.79
C GLN A 99 4.29 -20.67 -5.64
N GLU A 100 3.71 -20.21 -4.55
CA GLU A 100 2.27 -20.33 -4.30
C GLU A 100 1.44 -19.53 -5.32
N LEU A 101 1.84 -18.30 -5.62
CA LEU A 101 1.17 -17.46 -6.61
C LEU A 101 1.33 -18.01 -8.04
N THR A 102 2.55 -18.42 -8.41
CA THR A 102 2.83 -19.00 -9.74
C THR A 102 2.02 -20.28 -9.99
N ARG A 103 1.91 -21.15 -8.96
CA ARG A 103 1.08 -22.37 -9.05
C ARG A 103 -0.39 -22.06 -9.32
N ARG A 104 -0.86 -20.90 -8.90
CA ARG A 104 -2.24 -20.40 -9.12
C ARG A 104 -2.37 -19.54 -10.36
N SER A 105 -1.30 -19.38 -11.16
CA SER A 105 -1.23 -18.47 -12.32
C SER A 105 -1.52 -17.01 -11.97
N ILE A 106 -1.20 -16.59 -10.73
CA ILE A 106 -1.33 -15.22 -10.25
C ILE A 106 0.03 -14.53 -10.38
N CYS A 107 0.04 -13.36 -11.01
CA CYS A 107 1.26 -12.57 -11.22
C CYS A 107 1.65 -11.85 -9.90
N PRO A 108 2.86 -12.09 -9.35
CA PRO A 108 3.33 -11.44 -8.14
C PRO A 108 3.80 -10.00 -8.41
N LEU A 109 3.34 -9.06 -7.57
CA LEU A 109 3.84 -7.69 -7.47
C LEU A 109 4.35 -7.43 -6.04
N LEU A 110 5.20 -6.42 -5.90
CA LEU A 110 5.65 -5.90 -4.60
C LEU A 110 6.17 -4.47 -4.74
N ASP A 111 6.25 -3.78 -3.61
CA ASP A 111 6.85 -2.45 -3.51
C ASP A 111 8.18 -2.56 -2.76
N ALA A 112 9.26 -2.56 -3.53
CA ALA A 112 10.61 -2.79 -3.04
C ALA A 112 11.17 -1.54 -2.38
N THR A 113 11.70 -1.67 -1.16
CA THR A 113 12.61 -0.67 -0.59
C THR A 113 13.94 -0.68 -1.34
N VAL A 114 14.74 0.38 -1.20
CA VAL A 114 16.10 0.46 -1.78
C VAL A 114 16.95 -0.77 -1.42
N TYR A 115 16.81 -1.30 -0.19
CA TYR A 115 17.55 -2.48 0.27
C TYR A 115 17.00 -3.81 -0.27
N GLY A 116 15.68 -3.88 -0.49
CA GLY A 116 15.02 -5.09 -1.01
C GLY A 116 15.17 -5.26 -2.52
N LYS A 117 15.21 -4.16 -3.26
CA LYS A 117 15.25 -4.16 -4.74
C LYS A 117 16.30 -5.10 -5.34
N PRO A 118 17.58 -5.08 -4.92
CA PRO A 118 18.59 -5.98 -5.48
C PRO A 118 18.31 -7.48 -5.23
N VAL A 119 17.60 -7.81 -4.15
CA VAL A 119 17.20 -9.19 -3.85
C VAL A 119 16.10 -9.62 -4.81
N TYR A 120 15.11 -8.76 -5.04
CA TYR A 120 13.98 -9.04 -5.92
C TYR A 120 14.39 -9.12 -7.40
N GLU A 121 15.31 -8.26 -7.85
CA GLU A 121 15.90 -8.32 -9.19
C GLU A 121 16.59 -9.68 -9.45
N LYS A 122 17.35 -10.19 -8.47
CA LYS A 122 17.96 -11.53 -8.55
C LYS A 122 16.95 -12.68 -8.62
N MET A 123 15.73 -12.45 -8.18
CA MET A 123 14.62 -13.41 -8.28
C MET A 123 13.80 -13.25 -9.57
N GLY A 124 14.16 -12.29 -10.44
CA GLY A 124 13.51 -12.07 -11.72
C GLY A 124 12.42 -11.00 -11.70
N PHE A 125 12.21 -10.31 -10.59
CA PHE A 125 11.31 -9.16 -10.57
C PHE A 125 11.90 -8.02 -11.40
N ARG A 126 11.04 -7.33 -12.15
CA ARG A 126 11.38 -6.19 -13.00
C ARG A 126 10.69 -4.93 -12.48
N PRO A 127 11.37 -3.76 -12.51
CA PRO A 127 10.78 -2.51 -12.07
C PRO A 127 9.66 -2.05 -13.03
N LEU A 128 8.60 -1.47 -12.47
CA LEU A 128 7.53 -0.78 -13.20
C LEU A 128 7.72 0.74 -13.09
N TYR A 129 7.65 1.27 -11.87
CA TYR A 129 7.79 2.71 -11.60
C TYR A 129 8.24 2.96 -10.17
N GLY A 130 8.69 4.20 -9.92
CA GLY A 130 9.08 4.67 -8.61
C GLY A 130 7.93 5.25 -7.81
N MET A 131 8.07 5.22 -6.50
CA MET A 131 7.15 5.82 -5.54
C MET A 131 7.94 6.37 -4.37
N GLN A 132 7.38 7.35 -3.69
CA GLN A 132 8.01 7.94 -2.52
C GLN A 132 7.04 8.15 -1.38
N ARG A 133 7.35 7.57 -0.22
CA ARG A 133 6.74 8.00 1.02
C ARG A 133 7.21 9.39 1.36
N ARG A 134 6.25 10.25 1.62
CA ARG A 134 6.46 11.60 2.10
C ARG A 134 5.82 11.75 3.47
N VAL A 135 6.42 12.59 4.30
CA VAL A 135 5.95 12.89 5.66
C VAL A 135 5.70 14.38 5.81
N CYS A 136 4.56 14.72 6.38
CA CYS A 136 4.28 16.05 6.91
C CYS A 136 4.15 15.91 8.44
N THR A 137 5.14 16.40 9.18
CA THR A 137 5.14 16.31 10.64
C THR A 137 4.16 17.28 11.28
N GLN A 138 3.89 18.40 10.62
CA GLN A 138 2.93 19.42 11.03
C GLN A 138 2.35 20.09 9.80
N VAL A 139 1.03 20.03 9.64
CA VAL A 139 0.33 20.69 8.54
C VAL A 139 0.45 22.22 8.70
N PRO A 140 0.84 22.96 7.65
CA PRO A 140 0.92 24.41 7.70
C PRO A 140 -0.44 25.03 8.01
N LYS A 141 -0.45 26.12 8.78
CA LYS A 141 -1.70 26.88 9.07
C LYS A 141 -2.40 27.40 7.83
N SER A 142 -1.64 27.70 6.79
CA SER A 142 -2.16 28.08 5.46
C SER A 142 -1.75 27.02 4.46
N ILE A 143 -2.71 26.21 4.02
CA ILE A 143 -2.53 25.22 2.97
C ILE A 143 -2.52 25.97 1.62
N PRO A 144 -1.58 25.68 0.70
CA PRO A 144 -1.55 26.27 -0.62
C PRO A 144 -2.88 26.13 -1.34
N GLU A 145 -3.26 27.18 -2.06
CA GLU A 145 -4.47 27.13 -2.87
C GLU A 145 -4.34 26.09 -3.97
N THR A 146 -5.45 25.46 -4.29
CA THR A 146 -5.59 24.58 -5.44
C THR A 146 -6.22 25.36 -6.59
N VAL A 147 -6.05 24.89 -7.81
CA VAL A 147 -6.88 25.37 -8.92
C VAL A 147 -8.34 25.10 -8.59
N PRO A 148 -9.23 26.11 -8.67
CA PRO A 148 -10.63 25.89 -8.39
C PRO A 148 -11.20 24.77 -9.26
N LEU A 149 -11.93 23.87 -8.62
CA LEU A 149 -12.68 22.86 -9.40
C LEU A 149 -13.70 23.55 -10.31
N PRO A 150 -14.01 22.95 -11.46
CA PRO A 150 -15.12 23.43 -12.31
C PRO A 150 -16.39 23.61 -11.47
N GLU A 151 -17.21 24.62 -11.78
CA GLU A 151 -18.39 25.00 -10.99
C GLU A 151 -19.40 23.86 -10.77
N ASP A 152 -19.36 22.86 -11.63
CA ASP A 152 -20.22 21.68 -11.60
C ASP A 152 -19.64 20.47 -10.89
N HIS A 153 -18.42 20.57 -10.35
CA HIS A 153 -17.80 19.53 -9.52
C HIS A 153 -18.10 19.75 -8.04
N ARG A 154 -18.36 18.66 -7.32
CA ARG A 154 -18.65 18.70 -5.87
C ARG A 154 -17.89 17.62 -5.14
N LEU A 155 -17.27 18.04 -4.01
CA LEU A 155 -16.72 17.12 -3.02
C LEU A 155 -17.82 16.73 -2.03
N ALA A 156 -17.84 15.46 -1.63
CA ALA A 156 -18.77 14.96 -0.64
C ALA A 156 -18.12 13.80 0.17
N PRO A 157 -18.53 13.60 1.43
CA PRO A 157 -18.19 12.38 2.16
C PRO A 157 -18.67 11.13 1.39
N VAL A 158 -17.89 10.07 1.45
CA VAL A 158 -18.27 8.78 0.89
C VAL A 158 -19.30 8.11 1.80
N LEU A 159 -20.46 7.80 1.25
CA LEU A 159 -21.48 6.99 1.91
C LEU A 159 -21.25 5.50 1.60
N LEU A 160 -21.75 4.62 2.45
CA LEU A 160 -21.67 3.17 2.20
C LEU A 160 -22.32 2.77 0.86
N SER A 161 -23.36 3.49 0.44
CA SER A 161 -24.03 3.31 -0.85
C SER A 161 -23.17 3.72 -2.06
N ASP A 162 -22.11 4.51 -1.87
CA ASP A 162 -21.21 4.95 -2.95
C ASP A 162 -20.09 3.92 -3.21
N LEU A 163 -19.83 3.00 -2.27
CA LEU A 163 -18.73 2.03 -2.39
C LEU A 163 -18.76 1.20 -3.67
N PRO A 164 -19.90 0.68 -4.16
CA PRO A 164 -19.92 -0.08 -5.41
C PRO A 164 -19.41 0.75 -6.61
N GLU A 165 -19.74 2.03 -6.67
CA GLU A 165 -19.32 2.94 -7.75
C GLU A 165 -17.83 3.32 -7.59
N ILE A 166 -17.37 3.57 -6.36
CA ILE A 166 -15.95 3.79 -6.05
C ILE A 166 -15.11 2.58 -6.43
N ILE A 167 -15.54 1.38 -6.09
CA ILE A 167 -14.86 0.12 -6.44
C ILE A 167 -14.78 -0.06 -7.96
N ALA A 168 -15.84 0.28 -8.69
CA ALA A 168 -15.83 0.25 -10.15
C ALA A 168 -14.86 1.28 -10.74
N PHE A 169 -14.84 2.49 -10.20
CA PHE A 169 -13.91 3.56 -10.59
C PHE A 169 -12.45 3.18 -10.28
N ASP A 170 -12.20 2.66 -9.10
CA ASP A 170 -10.88 2.16 -8.70
C ASP A 170 -10.39 1.04 -9.63
N ARG A 171 -11.25 0.05 -9.89
CA ARG A 171 -10.90 -1.07 -10.78
C ARG A 171 -10.53 -0.60 -12.19
N LEU A 172 -11.22 0.43 -12.69
CA LEU A 172 -10.92 1.01 -14.00
C LEU A 172 -9.53 1.65 -14.04
N LEU A 173 -9.13 2.37 -13.00
CA LEU A 173 -7.88 3.14 -12.96
C LEU A 173 -6.69 2.35 -12.40
N PHE A 174 -6.94 1.50 -11.41
CA PHE A 174 -5.91 0.65 -10.79
C PHE A 174 -5.65 -0.63 -11.60
N GLY A 175 -6.63 -1.10 -12.36
CA GLY A 175 -6.52 -2.28 -13.22
C GLY A 175 -6.75 -3.62 -12.51
N ALA A 176 -7.14 -3.64 -11.23
CA ALA A 176 -7.41 -4.85 -10.46
C ALA A 176 -8.50 -4.64 -9.40
N ASP A 177 -8.99 -5.74 -8.81
CA ASP A 177 -10.04 -5.69 -7.79
C ASP A 177 -9.45 -5.49 -6.39
N ARG A 178 -9.66 -4.30 -5.83
CA ARG A 178 -9.32 -3.95 -4.44
C ARG A 178 -10.54 -3.75 -3.55
N SER A 179 -11.69 -4.34 -3.92
CA SER A 179 -12.97 -4.12 -3.24
C SER A 179 -12.93 -4.37 -1.73
N ALA A 180 -12.29 -5.46 -1.30
CA ALA A 180 -12.14 -5.77 0.13
C ALA A 180 -11.30 -4.71 0.86
N ILE A 181 -10.23 -4.21 0.23
CA ILE A 181 -9.36 -3.17 0.80
C ILE A 181 -10.12 -1.85 0.94
N LEU A 182 -10.77 -1.38 -0.13
CA LEU A 182 -11.53 -0.13 -0.11
C LEU A 182 -12.67 -0.15 0.90
N SER A 183 -13.40 -1.26 0.97
CA SER A 183 -14.45 -1.46 1.98
C SER A 183 -13.89 -1.42 3.40
N HIS A 184 -12.75 -2.05 3.63
CA HIS A 184 -12.08 -2.04 4.94
C HIS A 184 -11.59 -0.63 5.31
N LEU A 185 -10.96 0.09 4.38
CA LEU A 185 -10.48 1.46 4.62
C LEU A 185 -11.64 2.39 4.96
N HIS A 186 -12.74 2.34 4.20
CA HIS A 186 -13.95 3.12 4.49
C HIS A 186 -14.54 2.78 5.87
N ALA A 187 -14.66 1.49 6.20
CA ALA A 187 -15.24 1.07 7.49
C ALA A 187 -14.39 1.53 8.69
N ARG A 188 -13.05 1.65 8.52
CA ARG A 188 -12.15 2.11 9.59
C ARG A 188 -12.22 3.61 9.83
N GLN A 189 -12.29 4.39 8.75
CA GLN A 189 -12.16 5.86 8.79
C GLN A 189 -13.14 6.51 7.80
N PRO A 190 -14.46 6.38 8.01
CA PRO A 190 -15.46 6.92 7.07
C PRO A 190 -15.37 8.44 6.92
N ASP A 191 -14.97 9.16 7.96
CA ASP A 191 -14.83 10.64 7.97
C ASP A 191 -13.64 11.11 7.09
N TYR A 192 -12.75 10.20 6.73
CA TYR A 192 -11.59 10.44 5.86
C TYR A 192 -11.76 9.84 4.46
N ALA A 193 -12.97 9.48 4.09
CA ALA A 193 -13.31 9.04 2.76
C ALA A 193 -14.12 10.14 2.06
N ILE A 194 -13.51 10.77 1.05
CA ILE A 194 -14.12 11.88 0.28
C ILE A 194 -14.11 11.51 -1.20
N LEU A 195 -15.20 11.78 -1.89
CA LEU A 195 -15.31 11.61 -3.33
C LEU A 195 -15.55 12.96 -4.03
N CYS A 196 -15.20 13.03 -5.31
CA CYS A 196 -15.56 14.12 -6.22
C CYS A 196 -16.50 13.61 -7.31
N ARG A 197 -17.61 14.30 -7.53
CA ARG A 197 -18.55 14.04 -8.64
C ARG A 197 -18.63 15.23 -9.58
N ASP A 198 -18.77 14.95 -10.88
CA ASP A 198 -19.04 15.95 -11.91
C ASP A 198 -20.54 16.29 -12.00
N ARG A 199 -20.90 17.16 -12.96
CA ARG A 199 -22.28 17.58 -13.26
C ARG A 199 -23.22 16.39 -13.55
N SER A 200 -22.69 15.36 -14.19
CA SER A 200 -23.45 14.15 -14.50
C SER A 200 -23.55 13.19 -13.32
N ARG A 201 -23.06 13.60 -12.14
CA ARG A 201 -22.95 12.84 -10.91
C ARG A 201 -22.01 11.61 -11.00
N GLN A 202 -21.16 11.56 -12.03
CA GLN A 202 -20.15 10.52 -12.17
C GLN A 202 -18.98 10.79 -11.24
N ILE A 203 -18.41 9.73 -10.63
CA ILE A 203 -17.19 9.85 -9.84
C ILE A 203 -16.03 10.22 -10.76
N CYS A 204 -15.32 11.30 -10.40
CA CYS A 204 -14.11 11.76 -11.08
C CYS A 204 -12.87 11.73 -10.18
N GLY A 205 -13.03 11.35 -8.91
CA GLY A 205 -11.93 11.08 -7.99
C GLY A 205 -12.42 10.71 -6.61
N PHE A 206 -11.54 10.10 -5.83
CA PHE A 206 -11.74 9.85 -4.41
C PHE A 206 -10.42 9.82 -3.65
N VAL A 207 -10.48 10.05 -2.36
CA VAL A 207 -9.41 9.86 -1.39
C VAL A 207 -9.95 9.09 -0.20
N MET A 208 -9.11 8.24 0.38
CA MET A 208 -9.32 7.64 1.70
C MET A 208 -8.10 7.86 2.57
N ALA A 209 -8.23 7.65 3.86
CA ALA A 209 -7.11 7.62 4.78
C ALA A 209 -7.32 6.55 5.84
N ARG A 210 -6.26 6.21 6.56
CA ARG A 210 -6.31 5.26 7.67
C ARG A 210 -5.34 5.65 8.77
N GLU A 211 -5.70 5.37 10.00
CA GLU A 211 -4.79 5.55 11.14
C GLU A 211 -3.58 4.61 11.01
N GLY A 212 -2.46 5.03 11.57
CA GLY A 212 -1.24 4.24 11.66
C GLY A 212 -0.57 4.44 13.01
N LEU A 213 0.45 3.63 13.32
CA LEU A 213 1.18 3.72 14.58
C LEU A 213 1.95 5.04 14.74
N GLN A 214 2.40 5.63 13.65
CA GLN A 214 3.27 6.81 13.64
C GLN A 214 2.57 8.03 13.05
N ALA A 215 1.70 7.84 12.06
CA ALA A 215 1.06 8.91 11.31
C ALA A 215 -0.24 8.42 10.65
N LEU A 216 -1.21 9.31 10.47
CA LEU A 216 -2.34 9.07 9.58
C LEU A 216 -1.80 8.89 8.15
N HIS A 217 -2.19 7.80 7.48
CA HIS A 217 -1.78 7.49 6.11
C HIS A 217 -2.85 7.97 5.14
N LEU A 218 -2.52 8.94 4.31
CA LEU A 218 -3.38 9.49 3.27
C LEU A 218 -3.22 8.67 1.99
N GLY A 219 -4.28 7.99 1.58
CA GLY A 219 -4.31 7.14 0.40
C GLY A 219 -5.25 5.94 0.55
N PRO A 220 -5.76 5.43 -0.60
CA PRO A 220 -5.43 5.83 -1.96
C PRO A 220 -6.00 7.20 -2.36
N VAL A 221 -5.35 7.88 -3.33
CA VAL A 221 -5.87 9.06 -4.03
C VAL A 221 -5.92 8.75 -5.52
N LEU A 222 -7.11 8.60 -6.05
CA LEU A 222 -7.34 8.40 -7.47
C LEU A 222 -8.22 9.53 -8.02
N ALA A 223 -7.82 10.10 -9.16
CA ALA A 223 -8.56 11.22 -9.76
C ALA A 223 -8.31 11.30 -11.27
N ARG A 224 -9.25 11.88 -12.00
CA ARG A 224 -9.14 12.11 -13.45
C ARG A 224 -8.17 13.26 -13.80
N SER A 225 -7.84 14.12 -12.83
CA SER A 225 -6.87 15.20 -13.02
C SER A 225 -6.16 15.57 -11.72
N PRO A 226 -4.99 16.23 -11.82
CA PRO A 226 -4.29 16.76 -10.65
C PRO A 226 -5.14 17.73 -9.81
N ASP A 227 -5.95 18.59 -10.45
CA ASP A 227 -6.82 19.55 -9.74
C ASP A 227 -7.78 18.84 -8.78
N ILE A 228 -8.37 17.74 -9.24
CA ILE A 228 -9.30 16.94 -8.43
C ILE A 228 -8.53 16.25 -7.29
N ALA A 229 -7.34 15.70 -7.56
CA ALA A 229 -6.51 15.06 -6.53
C ALA A 229 -6.09 16.06 -5.44
N GLU A 230 -5.64 17.26 -5.84
CA GLU A 230 -5.28 18.35 -4.93
C GLU A 230 -6.47 18.79 -4.07
N ALA A 231 -7.65 19.00 -4.68
CA ALA A 231 -8.86 19.42 -3.97
C ALA A 231 -9.34 18.36 -2.96
N LEU A 232 -9.31 17.07 -3.35
CA LEU A 232 -9.63 15.96 -2.46
C LEU A 232 -8.68 15.91 -1.26
N LEU A 233 -7.38 15.96 -1.53
CA LEU A 233 -6.39 15.87 -0.46
C LEU A 233 -6.43 17.10 0.44
N ARG A 234 -6.60 18.31 -0.12
CA ARG A 234 -6.77 19.55 0.66
C ARG A 234 -7.91 19.43 1.66
N SER A 235 -9.05 18.86 1.26
CA SER A 235 -10.20 18.67 2.16
C SER A 235 -9.90 17.80 3.39
N LEU A 236 -8.91 16.90 3.31
CA LEU A 236 -8.41 16.15 4.47
C LEU A 236 -7.38 16.96 5.25
N LEU A 237 -6.45 17.65 4.58
CA LEU A 237 -5.42 18.44 5.25
C LEU A 237 -6.01 19.57 6.12
N GLU A 238 -7.14 20.15 5.71
CA GLU A 238 -7.84 21.21 6.47
C GLU A 238 -8.39 20.71 7.82
N LYS A 239 -8.51 19.40 8.01
CA LYS A 239 -8.97 18.77 9.26
C LYS A 239 -7.83 18.33 10.17
N GLU A 240 -6.59 18.34 9.66
CA GLU A 240 -5.45 17.67 10.29
C GLU A 240 -4.36 18.65 10.73
N SER A 241 -3.62 18.23 11.75
CA SER A 241 -2.42 18.92 12.22
C SER A 241 -1.13 18.12 11.95
N GLY A 242 -1.23 16.82 11.66
CA GLY A 242 -0.13 15.86 11.48
C GLY A 242 0.19 15.07 12.76
N PRO A 243 1.10 14.08 12.69
CA PRO A 243 1.90 13.69 11.52
C PRO A 243 1.10 12.91 10.46
N LEU A 244 1.43 13.16 9.21
CA LEU A 244 0.79 12.53 8.05
C LEU A 244 1.81 11.81 7.18
N TYR A 245 1.43 10.67 6.62
CA TYR A 245 2.15 9.96 5.55
C TYR A 245 1.33 9.93 4.27
N ILE A 246 2.01 10.01 3.13
CA ILE A 246 1.45 9.79 1.81
C ILE A 246 2.48 9.07 0.93
N ASP A 247 2.07 8.05 0.19
CA ASP A 247 2.93 7.33 -0.76
C ASP A 247 2.59 7.77 -2.19
N THR A 248 3.32 8.79 -2.68
CA THR A 248 3.09 9.38 -3.99
C THR A 248 3.84 8.63 -5.08
N LEU A 249 3.31 8.66 -6.31
CA LEU A 249 3.97 8.09 -7.48
C LEU A 249 4.93 9.10 -8.09
N ASP A 250 6.04 8.61 -8.66
CA ASP A 250 6.90 9.40 -9.52
C ASP A 250 6.15 9.72 -10.84
N GLY A 251 6.47 10.87 -11.47
CA GLY A 251 5.82 11.29 -12.73
C GLY A 251 4.56 12.14 -12.54
N GLN A 252 4.08 12.34 -11.33
CA GLN A 252 2.98 13.24 -11.01
C GLN A 252 3.49 14.66 -10.67
N ASP A 253 4.35 15.24 -11.52
CA ASP A 253 5.19 16.39 -11.20
C ASP A 253 4.43 17.58 -10.61
N ARG A 254 3.28 17.95 -11.20
CA ARG A 254 2.47 19.05 -10.71
C ARG A 254 1.92 18.77 -9.29
N PHE A 255 1.37 17.59 -9.08
CA PHE A 255 0.85 17.18 -7.78
C PHE A 255 1.97 17.11 -6.73
N LEU A 256 3.18 16.65 -7.11
CA LEU A 256 4.33 16.59 -6.23
C LEU A 256 4.79 17.98 -5.78
N VAL A 257 4.82 18.97 -6.68
CA VAL A 257 5.13 20.37 -6.33
C VAL A 257 4.12 20.91 -5.30
N TRP A 258 2.82 20.66 -5.51
CA TRP A 258 1.78 21.09 -4.58
C TRP A 258 1.91 20.39 -3.20
N ILE A 259 2.16 19.08 -3.17
CA ILE A 259 2.37 18.30 -1.94
C ILE A 259 3.57 18.83 -1.14
N GLU A 260 4.66 19.19 -1.80
CA GLU A 260 5.83 19.79 -1.16
C GLU A 260 5.50 21.15 -0.55
N ALA A 261 4.73 21.97 -1.24
CA ALA A 261 4.24 23.24 -0.71
C ALA A 261 3.26 23.05 0.49
N CYS A 262 2.57 21.91 0.58
CA CYS A 262 1.79 21.50 1.75
C CYS A 262 2.64 21.02 2.94
N GLY A 263 3.98 21.05 2.82
CA GLY A 263 4.90 20.67 3.91
C GLY A 263 5.30 19.21 3.94
N PHE A 264 4.97 18.43 2.91
CA PHE A 264 5.43 17.04 2.81
C PHE A 264 6.86 16.96 2.28
N VAL A 265 7.71 16.26 2.99
CA VAL A 265 9.10 16.01 2.60
C VAL A 265 9.34 14.53 2.33
N PRO A 266 10.24 14.19 1.39
CA PRO A 266 10.61 12.81 1.12
C PRO A 266 11.16 12.09 2.36
N GLN A 267 10.69 10.86 2.61
CA GLN A 267 11.16 10.02 3.73
C GLN A 267 11.78 8.71 3.25
N ARG A 268 11.09 7.98 2.33
CA ARG A 268 11.51 6.65 1.89
C ARG A 268 11.06 6.38 0.46
N SER A 269 12.01 5.95 -0.37
CA SER A 269 11.70 5.55 -1.75
C SER A 269 11.32 4.08 -1.84
N PHE A 270 10.42 3.78 -2.77
CA PHE A 270 10.05 2.43 -3.17
C PHE A 270 10.13 2.30 -4.69
N THR A 271 10.27 1.08 -5.17
CA THR A 271 10.10 0.74 -6.58
C THR A 271 9.03 -0.35 -6.67
N ARG A 272 7.95 -0.08 -7.39
CA ARG A 272 6.99 -1.14 -7.73
C ARG A 272 7.64 -2.10 -8.71
N MET A 273 7.54 -3.38 -8.41
CA MET A 273 8.16 -4.43 -9.21
C MET A 273 7.17 -5.56 -9.50
N VAL A 274 7.35 -6.22 -10.63
CA VAL A 274 6.52 -7.34 -11.09
C VAL A 274 7.39 -8.55 -11.43
N LEU A 275 6.93 -9.74 -11.05
CA LEU A 275 7.48 -11.00 -11.57
C LEU A 275 6.60 -11.48 -12.74
N GLY A 276 6.79 -10.88 -13.90
CA GLY A 276 5.99 -11.07 -15.08
C GLY A 276 6.46 -10.15 -16.21
N ASP A 277 5.61 -9.88 -17.17
CA ASP A 277 5.89 -8.91 -18.22
C ASP A 277 5.47 -7.50 -17.82
N PRO A 278 6.40 -6.53 -17.65
CA PRO A 278 6.08 -5.14 -17.35
C PRO A 278 5.16 -4.47 -18.38
N ALA A 279 5.22 -4.90 -19.65
CA ALA A 279 4.40 -4.33 -20.71
C ALA A 279 2.89 -4.60 -20.56
N LEU A 280 2.51 -5.46 -19.61
CA LEU A 280 1.10 -5.70 -19.27
C LEU A 280 0.52 -4.71 -18.25
N PHE A 281 1.33 -3.74 -17.81
CA PHE A 281 0.95 -2.75 -16.82
C PHE A 281 1.10 -1.35 -17.39
N ASP A 282 -0.02 -0.66 -17.57
CA ASP A 282 -0.04 0.72 -18.01
C ASP A 282 0.53 1.67 -16.94
N PRO A 283 1.09 2.82 -17.34
CA PRO A 283 1.43 3.87 -16.40
C PRO A 283 0.20 4.31 -15.59
N PRO A 284 0.35 4.52 -14.27
CA PRO A 284 -0.78 4.85 -13.41
C PRO A 284 -1.09 6.35 -13.40
N ASP A 285 -1.45 6.93 -14.55
CA ASP A 285 -1.62 8.37 -14.76
C ASP A 285 -2.69 9.02 -13.85
N HIS A 286 -3.64 8.22 -13.37
CA HIS A 286 -4.74 8.67 -12.53
C HIS A 286 -4.61 8.26 -11.06
N ILE A 287 -3.47 7.70 -10.67
CA ILE A 287 -3.15 7.36 -9.29
C ILE A 287 -2.14 8.38 -8.77
N PHE A 288 -2.52 9.17 -7.79
CA PHE A 288 -1.68 10.21 -7.17
C PHE A 288 -1.03 9.74 -5.87
N ALA A 289 -1.72 8.89 -5.13
CA ALA A 289 -1.16 8.22 -3.96
C ALA A 289 -1.72 6.81 -3.80
N MET A 290 -0.88 5.93 -3.25
CA MET A 290 -1.20 4.53 -3.01
C MET A 290 -1.92 4.34 -1.68
N ALA A 291 -2.62 3.20 -1.53
CA ALA A 291 -3.19 2.79 -0.25
C ALA A 291 -2.11 2.41 0.78
N GLY A 292 -0.90 2.17 0.33
CA GLY A 292 0.29 1.80 1.07
C GLY A 292 1.05 0.67 0.38
N PRO A 293 2.37 0.54 0.64
CA PRO A 293 3.19 -0.49 -0.02
C PRO A 293 2.76 -1.93 0.28
N GLU A 294 2.00 -2.12 1.34
CA GLU A 294 1.46 -3.42 1.75
C GLU A 294 0.10 -3.73 1.14
N LEU A 295 -0.62 -2.71 0.67
CA LEU A 295 -1.99 -2.85 0.14
C LEU A 295 -2.08 -2.66 -1.38
N GLY A 296 -1.03 -2.15 -2.03
CA GLY A 296 -0.95 -1.91 -3.47
C GLY A 296 -1.53 -0.60 -3.97
#